data_8728c1f9c072acf5af1761c1e1ed7ea8
#
_entry.id   8728c1f9c072acf5af1761c1e1ed7ea8
#
_cell.length_a   1.000
_cell.length_b   1.000
_cell.length_c   1.000
_cell.angle_alpha   90.00
_cell.angle_beta   90.00
_cell.angle_gamma   90.00
#
_symmetry.space_group_name_H-M   'P 1'
#
loop_
_entity.id
_entity.type
_entity.pdbx_description
1 polymer ?
#
loop_
_entity_poly.entity_id
_entity_poly.type
_entity_poly.pdbx_seq_one_letter_code
_entity_poly.pdbx_strand_id
1 'polypeptide(L)'
;SNVIAGVRSAAAELSDSGGSAAASAIMTTDTYAKEAVAHGTGFTVGGMAKGSGMIHPQLATMLAVLTTDYPLEAGEAIEFLRPAVDTSFNAISVDGECSTNDTVILLANGASGVARTPETDEEFAASVRKVCGELAKHIVVDGEGATVLAQIAVRHAMSEPEARAIAERVATSPLVKTALYGHDANWGRIAAAAGSAKFNGGFAHLDPDRLSIAIDDVPVLVDGRPTGDEPPLTNGHCAIEIDLALGDGSANYLTTDLSYDYVKINAEYRT
;
A
#
# COMPACT_ATOMS: atom_id res chain seq x y z
N SER A 1 23.81 -26.70 -5.72
CA SER A 1 23.54 -25.64 -4.73
C SER A 1 22.22 -25.91 -4.03
N ASN A 2 22.02 -25.37 -2.85
CA ASN A 2 20.79 -25.51 -2.05
C ASN A 2 19.56 -25.00 -2.82
N VAL A 3 19.72 -23.96 -3.65
CA VAL A 3 18.66 -23.40 -4.50
C VAL A 3 18.11 -24.46 -5.48
N ILE A 4 19.00 -25.19 -6.18
CA ILE A 4 18.57 -26.24 -7.14
C ILE A 4 17.84 -27.39 -6.41
N ALA A 5 18.33 -27.76 -5.22
CA ALA A 5 17.69 -28.81 -4.42
C ALA A 5 16.30 -28.34 -3.95
N GLY A 6 16.17 -27.08 -3.49
CA GLY A 6 14.89 -26.49 -3.10
C GLY A 6 13.87 -26.41 -4.24
N VAL A 7 14.30 -25.99 -5.44
CA VAL A 7 13.43 -25.97 -6.63
C VAL A 7 12.92 -27.37 -6.99
N ARG A 8 13.78 -28.39 -6.91
CA ARG A 8 13.38 -29.76 -7.19
C ARG A 8 12.40 -30.32 -6.15
N SER A 9 12.61 -29.99 -4.86
CA SER A 9 11.70 -30.39 -3.80
C SER A 9 10.33 -29.72 -3.99
N ALA A 10 10.30 -28.40 -4.19
CA ALA A 10 9.06 -27.66 -4.43
C ALA A 10 8.29 -28.20 -5.67
N ALA A 11 9.01 -28.53 -6.75
CA ALA A 11 8.38 -29.10 -7.93
C ALA A 11 7.79 -30.50 -7.69
N ALA A 12 8.37 -31.28 -6.78
CA ALA A 12 7.85 -32.61 -6.42
C ALA A 12 6.62 -32.52 -5.48
N GLU A 13 6.43 -31.40 -4.80
CA GLU A 13 5.36 -31.16 -3.82
C GLU A 13 4.22 -30.30 -4.37
N LEU A 14 4.20 -30.04 -5.70
CA LEU A 14 3.11 -29.29 -6.34
C LEU A 14 1.75 -29.92 -6.05
N SER A 15 0.78 -29.11 -5.61
CA SER A 15 -0.57 -29.56 -5.32
C SER A 15 -1.58 -28.44 -5.51
N ASP A 16 -2.86 -28.78 -5.68
CA ASP A 16 -3.97 -27.82 -5.81
C ASP A 16 -4.26 -27.07 -4.50
N SER A 17 -3.68 -27.50 -3.39
CA SER A 17 -3.86 -26.89 -2.05
C SER A 17 -2.57 -26.27 -1.48
N GLY A 18 -1.52 -26.11 -2.31
CA GLY A 18 -0.21 -25.63 -1.87
C GLY A 18 -0.09 -24.12 -1.60
N GLY A 19 -1.12 -23.31 -1.90
CA GLY A 19 -1.08 -21.83 -1.82
C GLY A 19 -0.65 -21.31 -0.45
N SER A 20 -1.34 -21.71 0.61
CA SER A 20 -1.04 -21.25 1.98
C SER A 20 0.33 -21.72 2.50
N ALA A 21 0.79 -22.90 2.06
CA ALA A 21 2.15 -23.35 2.38
C ALA A 21 3.20 -22.48 1.68
N ALA A 22 2.96 -22.11 0.41
CA ALA A 22 3.83 -21.21 -0.33
C ALA A 22 3.85 -19.80 0.28
N ALA A 23 2.69 -19.25 0.65
CA ALA A 23 2.56 -17.95 1.31
C ALA A 23 3.32 -17.92 2.64
N SER A 24 3.24 -19.00 3.43
CA SER A 24 4.01 -19.14 4.67
C SER A 24 5.51 -19.26 4.43
N ALA A 25 5.91 -19.95 3.36
CA ALA A 25 7.33 -20.21 3.06
C ALA A 25 8.12 -18.97 2.62
N ILE A 26 7.46 -17.92 2.11
CA ILE A 26 8.11 -16.68 1.70
C ILE A 26 8.22 -15.64 2.82
N MET A 27 7.59 -15.85 3.98
CA MET A 27 7.64 -14.95 5.13
C MET A 27 9.07 -14.77 5.67
N THR A 28 9.33 -13.57 6.19
CA THR A 28 10.59 -13.24 6.87
C THR A 28 10.32 -12.71 8.28
N THR A 29 10.04 -11.41 8.44
CA THR A 29 9.62 -10.78 9.69
C THR A 29 8.10 -10.68 9.80
N ASP A 30 7.37 -11.12 8.79
CA ASP A 30 5.91 -11.20 8.75
C ASP A 30 5.36 -12.00 9.93
N THR A 31 4.26 -11.55 10.54
CA THR A 31 3.62 -12.26 11.65
C THR A 31 2.58 -13.27 11.19
N TYR A 32 2.07 -13.13 9.94
CA TYR A 32 1.14 -14.06 9.30
C TYR A 32 1.31 -14.07 7.78
N ALA A 33 0.90 -15.18 7.16
CA ALA A 33 0.90 -15.33 5.71
C ALA A 33 -0.19 -14.45 5.07
N LYS A 34 0.19 -13.68 4.04
CA LYS A 34 -0.70 -12.75 3.35
C LYS A 34 -1.19 -13.35 2.05
N GLU A 35 -2.48 -13.59 1.97
CA GLU A 35 -3.15 -14.15 0.80
C GLU A 35 -4.40 -13.33 0.47
N ALA A 36 -4.72 -13.22 -0.82
CA ALA A 36 -5.94 -12.56 -1.29
C ALA A 36 -6.47 -13.29 -2.54
N VAL A 37 -7.79 -13.28 -2.71
CA VAL A 37 -8.46 -13.89 -3.87
C VAL A 37 -9.59 -12.99 -4.34
N ALA A 38 -9.72 -12.86 -5.66
CA ALA A 38 -10.87 -12.26 -6.32
C ALA A 38 -11.44 -13.24 -7.36
N HIS A 39 -12.76 -13.35 -7.40
CA HIS A 39 -13.47 -14.15 -8.40
C HIS A 39 -14.16 -13.22 -9.39
N GLY A 40 -13.87 -13.42 -10.66
CA GLY A 40 -14.58 -12.80 -11.76
C GLY A 40 -15.53 -13.80 -12.44
N THR A 41 -16.19 -13.34 -13.50
CA THR A 41 -17.13 -14.15 -14.28
C THR A 41 -16.38 -15.22 -15.07
N GLY A 42 -16.25 -16.42 -14.48
CA GLY A 42 -15.62 -17.59 -15.08
C GLY A 42 -14.10 -17.62 -14.96
N PHE A 43 -13.50 -16.78 -14.11
CA PHE A 43 -12.06 -16.82 -13.81
C PHE A 43 -11.78 -16.46 -12.34
N THR A 44 -10.55 -16.71 -11.92
CA THR A 44 -10.08 -16.36 -10.56
C THR A 44 -8.71 -15.68 -10.64
N VAL A 45 -8.49 -14.70 -9.76
CA VAL A 45 -7.18 -14.11 -9.47
C VAL A 45 -6.86 -14.41 -8.02
N GLY A 46 -5.77 -15.13 -7.76
CA GLY A 46 -5.24 -15.34 -6.42
C GLY A 46 -3.88 -14.68 -6.27
N GLY A 47 -3.48 -14.37 -5.05
CA GLY A 47 -2.17 -13.80 -4.81
C GLY A 47 -1.69 -14.04 -3.39
N MET A 48 -0.38 -14.01 -3.23
CA MET A 48 0.31 -13.99 -1.95
C MET A 48 1.37 -12.91 -1.95
N ALA A 49 1.65 -12.35 -0.77
CA ALA A 49 2.72 -11.38 -0.60
C ALA A 49 3.44 -11.58 0.74
N LYS A 50 4.66 -11.05 0.82
CA LYS A 50 5.40 -10.95 2.08
C LYS A 50 6.01 -9.56 2.21
N GLY A 51 6.20 -9.11 3.45
CA GLY A 51 6.83 -7.85 3.83
C GLY A 51 6.16 -7.27 5.07
N SER A 52 6.96 -6.70 5.96
CA SER A 52 6.50 -6.00 7.19
C SER A 52 7.43 -4.85 7.59
N GLY A 53 8.67 -4.80 7.13
CA GLY A 53 9.62 -3.71 7.28
C GLY A 53 10.40 -3.46 5.99
N MET A 54 11.09 -2.31 5.91
CA MET A 54 11.73 -1.80 4.70
C MET A 54 10.71 -1.69 3.55
N ILE A 55 9.58 -1.01 3.84
CA ILE A 55 8.45 -0.87 2.92
C ILE A 55 8.25 0.60 2.57
N HIS A 56 8.56 0.95 1.31
CA HIS A 56 8.32 2.27 0.72
C HIS A 56 8.19 2.16 -0.81
N PRO A 57 7.34 2.99 -1.48
CA PRO A 57 7.08 2.90 -2.92
C PRO A 57 8.33 3.00 -3.79
N GLN A 58 8.25 2.33 -4.94
CA GLN A 58 9.24 2.26 -6.01
C GLN A 58 10.40 1.29 -5.78
N LEU A 59 10.41 0.48 -4.75
CA LEU A 59 11.27 -0.68 -4.52
C LEU A 59 11.39 -0.96 -3.00
N ALA A 60 10.50 -1.79 -2.42
CA ALA A 60 10.50 -2.17 -1.01
C ALA A 60 10.87 -3.66 -0.84
N THR A 61 11.26 -4.18 0.32
CA THR A 61 11.58 -5.60 0.56
C THR A 61 10.32 -6.46 0.51
N MET A 62 9.60 -6.36 -0.59
CA MET A 62 8.33 -7.00 -0.83
C MET A 62 8.45 -8.01 -1.98
N LEU A 63 7.88 -9.16 -1.79
CA LEU A 63 7.64 -10.12 -2.86
C LEU A 63 6.15 -10.38 -2.93
N ALA A 64 5.57 -10.26 -4.13
CA ALA A 64 4.20 -10.63 -4.39
C ALA A 64 4.11 -11.51 -5.64
N VAL A 65 3.34 -12.57 -5.54
CA VAL A 65 3.06 -13.46 -6.67
C VAL A 65 1.56 -13.57 -6.82
N LEU A 66 1.06 -13.14 -7.98
CA LEU A 66 -0.32 -13.30 -8.38
C LEU A 66 -0.41 -14.43 -9.41
N THR A 67 -1.48 -15.19 -9.34
CA THR A 67 -1.80 -16.27 -10.29
C THR A 67 -3.22 -16.11 -10.78
N THR A 68 -3.47 -16.48 -12.04
CA THR A 68 -4.80 -16.46 -12.62
C THR A 68 -4.94 -17.54 -13.69
N ASP A 69 -6.17 -18.01 -13.87
CA ASP A 69 -6.59 -18.85 -14.97
C ASP A 69 -7.15 -18.04 -16.16
N TYR A 70 -7.16 -16.69 -16.07
CA TYR A 70 -7.58 -15.81 -17.16
C TYR A 70 -6.64 -15.93 -18.38
N PRO A 71 -7.17 -15.98 -19.62
CA PRO A 71 -6.35 -16.22 -20.81
C PRO A 71 -5.67 -14.92 -21.29
N LEU A 72 -4.43 -14.71 -20.83
CA LEU A 72 -3.55 -13.64 -21.31
C LEU A 72 -2.58 -14.16 -22.35
N GLU A 73 -2.30 -13.35 -23.36
CA GLU A 73 -1.20 -13.58 -24.29
C GLU A 73 0.15 -13.23 -23.66
N ALA A 74 1.21 -13.74 -24.23
CA ALA A 74 2.56 -13.48 -23.73
C ALA A 74 2.90 -11.98 -23.78
N GLY A 75 3.23 -11.41 -22.63
CA GLY A 75 3.58 -9.99 -22.47
C GLY A 75 2.42 -9.07 -22.09
N GLU A 76 1.16 -9.49 -22.18
CA GLU A 76 0.00 -8.65 -21.83
C GLU A 76 -0.16 -8.42 -20.31
N ALA A 77 0.32 -9.33 -19.49
CA ALA A 77 0.15 -9.25 -18.03
C ALA A 77 0.56 -7.88 -17.45
N ILE A 78 1.56 -7.23 -18.03
CA ILE A 78 2.07 -5.94 -17.54
C ILE A 78 1.05 -4.80 -17.68
N GLU A 79 0.16 -4.86 -18.67
CA GLU A 79 -0.87 -3.85 -18.91
C GLU A 79 -1.91 -3.82 -17.79
N PHE A 80 -2.20 -4.98 -17.19
CA PHE A 80 -3.09 -5.13 -16.05
C PHE A 80 -2.38 -4.96 -14.71
N LEU A 81 -1.14 -5.45 -14.63
CA LEU A 81 -0.38 -5.45 -13.37
C LEU A 81 0.11 -4.06 -12.99
N ARG A 82 0.69 -3.30 -13.93
CA ARG A 82 1.31 -1.99 -13.63
C ARG A 82 0.31 -1.01 -13.00
N PRO A 83 -0.90 -0.77 -13.55
CA PRO A 83 -1.86 0.14 -12.93
C PRO A 83 -2.32 -0.33 -11.55
N ALA A 84 -2.42 -1.65 -11.34
CA ALA A 84 -2.77 -2.22 -10.05
C ALA A 84 -1.67 -2.00 -9.00
N VAL A 85 -0.40 -2.20 -9.37
CA VAL A 85 0.77 -1.95 -8.52
C VAL A 85 0.89 -0.46 -8.17
N ASP A 86 0.66 0.43 -9.13
CA ASP A 86 0.79 1.88 -8.93
C ASP A 86 -0.20 2.43 -7.90
N THR A 87 -1.39 1.81 -7.79
CA THR A 87 -2.43 2.22 -6.84
C THR A 87 -2.47 1.37 -5.55
N SER A 88 -1.57 0.40 -5.40
CA SER A 88 -1.50 -0.50 -4.25
C SER A 88 -0.10 -0.52 -3.64
N PHE A 89 0.76 -1.44 -4.06
CA PHE A 89 2.12 -1.62 -3.51
C PHE A 89 2.98 -0.36 -3.63
N ASN A 90 2.79 0.45 -4.68
CA ASN A 90 3.46 1.73 -4.82
C ASN A 90 2.79 2.89 -4.04
N ALA A 91 1.73 2.63 -3.31
CA ALA A 91 0.98 3.62 -2.51
C ALA A 91 0.91 3.25 -1.01
N ILE A 92 1.95 2.58 -0.52
CA ILE A 92 2.08 2.18 0.90
C ILE A 92 3.46 2.51 1.44
N SER A 93 3.57 2.72 2.75
CA SER A 93 4.87 2.78 3.45
C SER A 93 4.74 2.31 4.89
N VAL A 94 5.73 1.57 5.38
CA VAL A 94 5.88 1.27 6.81
C VAL A 94 6.89 2.21 7.46
N ASP A 95 8.06 2.39 6.87
CA ASP A 95 9.20 3.10 7.48
C ASP A 95 9.92 4.08 6.56
N GLY A 96 9.48 4.20 5.31
CA GLY A 96 10.10 5.10 4.34
C GLY A 96 11.38 4.55 3.71
N GLU A 97 11.74 3.29 4.01
CA GLU A 97 12.96 2.66 3.51
C GLU A 97 12.66 1.73 2.33
N CYS A 98 13.50 1.80 1.29
CA CYS A 98 13.39 0.98 0.08
C CYS A 98 14.36 -0.18 0.08
N SER A 99 13.96 -1.33 -0.46
CA SER A 99 14.85 -2.43 -0.80
C SER A 99 15.32 -2.37 -2.26
N THR A 100 16.30 -3.17 -2.59
CA THR A 100 16.82 -3.33 -3.97
C THR A 100 16.21 -4.52 -4.72
N ASN A 101 15.32 -5.30 -4.09
CA ASN A 101 14.91 -6.62 -4.61
C ASN A 101 13.39 -6.82 -4.71
N ASP A 102 12.60 -5.76 -4.68
CA ASP A 102 11.15 -5.90 -4.78
C ASP A 102 10.69 -6.45 -6.10
N THR A 103 9.69 -7.29 -6.01
CA THR A 103 9.19 -7.96 -7.19
C THR A 103 7.71 -8.26 -7.06
N VAL A 104 6.93 -7.89 -8.06
CA VAL A 104 5.54 -8.33 -8.25
C VAL A 104 5.46 -9.12 -9.54
N ILE A 105 4.95 -10.35 -9.46
CA ILE A 105 4.84 -11.27 -10.60
C ILE A 105 3.36 -11.62 -10.79
N LEU A 106 2.88 -11.58 -12.04
CA LEU A 106 1.58 -12.12 -12.43
C LEU A 106 1.79 -13.27 -13.40
N LEU A 107 1.31 -14.46 -13.04
CA LEU A 107 1.36 -15.68 -13.84
C LEU A 107 -0.05 -16.06 -14.29
N ALA A 108 -0.25 -16.23 -15.58
CA ALA A 108 -1.52 -16.64 -16.19
C ALA A 108 -1.34 -17.94 -16.98
N ASN A 109 -2.27 -18.90 -16.81
CA ASN A 109 -2.23 -20.17 -17.52
C ASN A 109 -3.37 -20.37 -18.54
N GLY A 110 -4.36 -19.45 -18.54
CA GLY A 110 -5.49 -19.49 -19.48
C GLY A 110 -6.46 -20.65 -19.28
N ALA A 111 -6.40 -21.35 -18.15
CA ALA A 111 -7.17 -22.59 -17.93
C ALA A 111 -8.68 -22.36 -17.77
N SER A 112 -9.11 -21.14 -17.47
CA SER A 112 -10.55 -20.81 -17.33
C SER A 112 -11.31 -21.01 -18.63
N GLY A 113 -10.66 -20.79 -19.79
CA GLY A 113 -11.31 -20.84 -21.11
C GLY A 113 -12.36 -19.75 -21.33
N VAL A 114 -12.43 -18.73 -20.47
CA VAL A 114 -13.36 -17.60 -20.64
C VAL A 114 -13.04 -16.85 -21.92
N ALA A 115 -14.08 -16.46 -22.66
CA ALA A 115 -13.90 -15.64 -23.85
C ALA A 115 -13.51 -14.21 -23.46
N ARG A 116 -12.45 -13.69 -24.05
CA ARG A 116 -12.02 -12.31 -23.82
C ARG A 116 -12.91 -11.33 -24.57
N THR A 117 -13.40 -10.35 -23.85
CA THR A 117 -14.12 -9.18 -24.33
C THR A 117 -13.62 -7.95 -23.57
N PRO A 118 -13.90 -6.70 -24.04
CA PRO A 118 -13.58 -5.51 -23.27
C PRO A 118 -14.13 -5.54 -21.84
N GLU A 119 -15.32 -6.08 -21.65
CA GLU A 119 -15.98 -6.18 -20.35
C GLU A 119 -15.28 -7.18 -19.42
N THR A 120 -14.88 -8.37 -19.95
CA THR A 120 -14.12 -9.35 -19.14
C THR A 120 -12.70 -8.89 -18.84
N ASP A 121 -12.07 -8.14 -19.76
CA ASP A 121 -10.75 -7.53 -19.52
C ASP A 121 -10.82 -6.44 -18.43
N GLU A 122 -11.89 -5.63 -18.39
CA GLU A 122 -12.12 -4.65 -17.34
C GLU A 122 -12.37 -5.31 -15.98
N GLU A 123 -13.19 -6.37 -15.95
CA GLU A 123 -13.44 -7.16 -14.74
C GLU A 123 -12.16 -7.84 -14.24
N PHE A 124 -11.33 -8.35 -15.15
CA PHE A 124 -10.01 -8.89 -14.82
C PHE A 124 -9.09 -7.81 -14.22
N ALA A 125 -9.01 -6.65 -14.85
CA ALA A 125 -8.24 -5.50 -14.33
C ALA A 125 -8.71 -5.10 -12.92
N ALA A 126 -10.03 -5.06 -12.68
CA ALA A 126 -10.58 -4.78 -11.36
C ALA A 126 -10.21 -5.86 -10.33
N SER A 127 -10.23 -7.12 -10.73
CA SER A 127 -9.86 -8.25 -9.88
C SER A 127 -8.36 -8.22 -9.49
N VAL A 128 -7.49 -7.90 -10.45
CA VAL A 128 -6.04 -7.71 -10.18
C VAL A 128 -5.82 -6.53 -9.21
N ARG A 129 -6.49 -5.38 -9.46
CA ARG A 129 -6.42 -4.23 -8.53
C ARG A 129 -6.89 -4.60 -7.13
N LYS A 130 -7.98 -5.34 -7.02
CA LYS A 130 -8.51 -5.79 -5.72
C LYS A 130 -7.50 -6.65 -4.97
N VAL A 131 -6.95 -7.68 -5.61
CA VAL A 131 -5.96 -8.58 -4.98
C VAL A 131 -4.71 -7.81 -4.57
N CYS A 132 -4.16 -6.96 -5.45
CA CYS A 132 -3.01 -6.12 -5.12
C CYS A 132 -3.30 -5.18 -3.93
N GLY A 133 -4.48 -4.54 -3.90
CA GLY A 133 -4.88 -3.64 -2.82
C GLY A 133 -5.05 -4.33 -1.47
N GLU A 134 -5.66 -5.53 -1.47
CA GLU A 134 -5.79 -6.34 -0.25
C GLU A 134 -4.43 -6.79 0.28
N LEU A 135 -3.55 -7.29 -0.58
CA LEU A 135 -2.19 -7.70 -0.20
C LEU A 135 -1.35 -6.50 0.31
N ALA A 136 -1.40 -5.36 -0.36
CA ALA A 136 -0.72 -4.15 0.06
C ALA A 136 -1.21 -3.67 1.44
N LYS A 137 -2.53 -3.71 1.68
CA LYS A 137 -3.12 -3.42 2.99
C LYS A 137 -2.63 -4.39 4.06
N HIS A 138 -2.57 -5.69 3.78
CA HIS A 138 -2.06 -6.71 4.69
C HIS A 138 -0.59 -6.46 5.08
N ILE A 139 0.25 -6.00 4.13
CA ILE A 139 1.64 -5.62 4.40
C ILE A 139 1.71 -4.47 5.41
N VAL A 140 0.90 -3.42 5.22
CA VAL A 140 0.90 -2.26 6.12
C VAL A 140 0.35 -2.61 7.49
N VAL A 141 -0.74 -3.40 7.55
CA VAL A 141 -1.34 -3.85 8.83
C VAL A 141 -0.35 -4.69 9.65
N ASP A 142 0.47 -5.50 8.96
CA ASP A 142 1.51 -6.34 9.58
C ASP A 142 2.86 -5.62 9.70
N GLY A 143 2.89 -4.30 9.50
CA GLY A 143 4.10 -3.50 9.62
C GLY A 143 4.79 -3.69 10.98
N GLU A 144 6.13 -3.77 10.97
CA GLU A 144 6.94 -3.99 12.18
C GLU A 144 6.56 -3.02 13.29
N GLY A 145 6.02 -3.55 14.40
CA GLY A 145 5.61 -2.76 15.56
C GLY A 145 4.39 -1.85 15.33
N ALA A 146 3.67 -2.00 14.22
CA ALA A 146 2.51 -1.17 13.90
C ALA A 146 1.35 -1.40 14.88
N THR A 147 0.71 -0.31 15.32
CA THR A 147 -0.52 -0.34 16.12
C THR A 147 -1.69 0.35 15.46
N VAL A 148 -1.41 1.20 14.45
CA VAL A 148 -2.40 1.95 13.68
C VAL A 148 -2.15 1.78 12.19
N LEU A 149 -3.18 1.37 11.43
CA LEU A 149 -3.26 1.52 9.99
C LEU A 149 -3.79 2.92 9.67
N ALA A 150 -2.98 3.79 9.09
CA ALA A 150 -3.41 5.11 8.67
C ALA A 150 -3.63 5.16 7.16
N GLN A 151 -4.79 5.68 6.75
CA GLN A 151 -5.11 6.01 5.37
C GLN A 151 -5.00 7.51 5.16
N ILE A 152 -4.12 7.93 4.26
CA ILE A 152 -3.94 9.33 3.87
C ILE A 152 -4.65 9.53 2.53
N ALA A 153 -5.62 10.42 2.49
CA ALA A 153 -6.34 10.80 1.29
C ALA A 153 -6.07 12.27 0.97
N VAL A 154 -5.43 12.56 -0.17
CA VAL A 154 -5.27 13.93 -0.68
C VAL A 154 -6.29 14.16 -1.76
N ARG A 155 -7.00 15.28 -1.71
CA ARG A 155 -8.06 15.66 -2.62
C ARG A 155 -7.81 17.07 -3.18
N HIS A 156 -8.34 17.30 -4.37
CA HIS A 156 -8.33 18.59 -5.05
C HIS A 156 -6.94 19.24 -5.17
N ALA A 157 -5.88 18.43 -5.41
CA ALA A 157 -4.55 18.91 -5.79
C ALA A 157 -4.54 19.39 -7.25
N MET A 158 -3.50 20.12 -7.66
CA MET A 158 -3.33 20.56 -9.05
C MET A 158 -3.22 19.39 -10.05
N SER A 159 -2.71 18.24 -9.61
CA SER A 159 -2.60 17.01 -10.40
C SER A 159 -2.51 15.78 -9.50
N GLU A 160 -2.80 14.59 -10.07
CA GLU A 160 -2.66 13.31 -9.35
C GLU A 160 -1.22 13.04 -8.89
N PRO A 161 -0.15 13.26 -9.72
CA PRO A 161 1.22 13.07 -9.24
C PRO A 161 1.59 13.98 -8.08
N GLU A 162 1.05 15.20 -8.04
CA GLU A 162 1.27 16.14 -6.93
C GLU A 162 0.51 15.73 -5.67
N ALA A 163 -0.75 15.28 -5.81
CA ALA A 163 -1.51 14.69 -4.71
C ALA A 163 -0.77 13.52 -4.08
N ARG A 164 -0.18 12.66 -4.92
CA ARG A 164 0.63 11.51 -4.49
C ARG A 164 1.87 11.94 -3.72
N ALA A 165 2.62 12.92 -4.21
CA ALA A 165 3.81 13.44 -3.52
C ALA A 165 3.47 14.01 -2.12
N ILE A 166 2.32 14.68 -2.00
CA ILE A 166 1.84 15.18 -0.71
C ILE A 166 1.42 14.03 0.21
N ALA A 167 0.64 13.06 -0.29
CA ALA A 167 0.21 11.91 0.49
C ALA A 167 1.41 11.09 1.01
N GLU A 168 2.38 10.81 0.15
CA GLU A 168 3.63 10.13 0.48
C GLU A 168 4.42 10.88 1.56
N ARG A 169 4.55 12.22 1.41
CA ARG A 169 5.28 13.03 2.38
C ARG A 169 4.62 13.04 3.76
N VAL A 170 3.30 13.03 3.82
CA VAL A 170 2.55 12.92 5.08
C VAL A 170 2.71 11.53 5.66
N ALA A 171 2.54 10.49 4.85
CA ALA A 171 2.64 9.08 5.24
C ALA A 171 4.04 8.69 5.78
N THR A 172 5.09 9.33 5.31
CA THR A 172 6.48 9.08 5.71
C THR A 172 7.01 10.07 6.75
N SER A 173 6.18 11.00 7.24
CA SER A 173 6.60 11.98 8.25
C SER A 173 6.75 11.34 9.63
N PRO A 174 7.96 11.28 10.23
CA PRO A 174 8.13 10.74 11.58
C PRO A 174 7.26 11.46 12.62
N LEU A 175 7.04 12.77 12.46
CA LEU A 175 6.20 13.54 13.38
C LEU A 175 4.70 13.19 13.26
N VAL A 176 4.21 12.92 12.05
CA VAL A 176 2.84 12.43 11.84
C VAL A 176 2.70 11.02 12.41
N LYS A 177 3.62 10.12 12.07
CA LYS A 177 3.60 8.72 12.52
C LYS A 177 3.70 8.59 14.04
N THR A 178 4.50 9.42 14.71
CA THR A 178 4.56 9.45 16.19
C THR A 178 3.32 10.09 16.83
N ALA A 179 2.64 11.02 16.15
CA ALA A 179 1.35 11.53 16.61
C ALA A 179 0.27 10.42 16.55
N LEU A 180 0.23 9.64 15.46
CA LEU A 180 -0.65 8.48 15.35
C LEU A 180 -0.42 7.48 16.49
N TYR A 181 0.83 7.14 16.78
CA TYR A 181 1.19 6.26 17.90
C TYR A 181 0.74 6.82 19.26
N GLY A 182 0.88 8.12 19.46
CA GLY A 182 0.48 8.82 20.68
C GLY A 182 -1.02 9.13 20.77
N HIS A 183 -1.81 8.71 19.78
CA HIS A 183 -3.25 9.02 19.65
C HIS A 183 -3.53 10.54 19.69
N ASP A 184 -2.62 11.32 19.11
CA ASP A 184 -2.69 12.77 19.00
C ASP A 184 -3.20 13.17 17.61
N ALA A 185 -4.40 13.72 17.52
CA ALA A 185 -5.00 14.22 16.27
C ALA A 185 -4.32 15.52 15.79
N ASN A 186 -3.01 15.47 15.59
CA ASN A 186 -2.14 16.62 15.36
C ASN A 186 -2.21 17.12 13.92
N TRP A 187 -3.26 17.86 13.57
CA TRP A 187 -3.42 18.48 12.26
C TRP A 187 -2.25 19.40 11.89
N GLY A 188 -1.59 20.04 12.86
CA GLY A 188 -0.44 20.90 12.62
C GLY A 188 0.75 20.14 12.02
N ARG A 189 1.02 18.94 12.51
CA ARG A 189 2.06 18.05 11.93
C ARG A 189 1.68 17.55 10.53
N ILE A 190 0.39 17.29 10.29
CA ILE A 190 -0.12 16.90 8.98
C ILE A 190 0.05 18.05 7.99
N ALA A 191 -0.40 19.26 8.33
CA ALA A 191 -0.26 20.45 7.50
C ALA A 191 1.21 20.77 7.20
N ALA A 192 2.10 20.70 8.20
CA ALA A 192 3.54 20.92 8.03
C ALA A 192 4.18 19.87 7.09
N ALA A 193 3.78 18.61 7.22
CA ALA A 193 4.24 17.56 6.31
C ALA A 193 3.76 17.82 4.89
N ALA A 194 2.47 18.09 4.69
CA ALA A 194 1.88 18.41 3.39
C ALA A 194 2.59 19.61 2.72
N GLY A 195 2.78 20.71 3.43
CA GLY A 195 3.45 21.91 2.92
C GLY A 195 4.94 21.74 2.64
N SER A 196 5.57 20.66 3.15
CA SER A 196 6.97 20.33 2.89
C SER A 196 7.17 19.31 1.75
N ALA A 197 6.08 18.85 1.12
CA ALA A 197 6.15 17.90 0.01
C ALA A 197 6.95 18.48 -1.18
N LYS A 198 7.82 17.67 -1.77
CA LYS A 198 8.63 18.06 -2.93
C LYS A 198 7.98 17.54 -4.20
N PHE A 199 7.87 18.43 -5.19
CA PHE A 199 7.33 18.11 -6.50
C PHE A 199 8.01 18.95 -7.59
N ASN A 200 8.42 18.32 -8.69
CA ASN A 200 9.05 18.96 -9.86
C ASN A 200 10.17 19.95 -9.54
N GLY A 201 11.04 19.60 -8.59
CA GLY A 201 12.19 20.43 -8.18
C GLY A 201 11.89 21.60 -7.26
N GLY A 202 10.61 21.76 -6.86
CA GLY A 202 10.13 22.74 -5.88
C GLY A 202 9.37 22.10 -4.73
N PHE A 203 8.49 22.86 -4.13
CA PHE A 203 7.46 22.36 -3.23
C PHE A 203 6.16 22.14 -4.03
N ALA A 204 5.35 21.19 -3.58
CA ALA A 204 3.99 21.01 -4.07
C ALA A 204 3.15 22.27 -3.76
N HIS A 205 2.17 22.53 -4.64
CA HIS A 205 1.28 23.67 -4.43
C HIS A 205 0.38 23.43 -3.22
N LEU A 206 0.38 24.36 -2.29
CA LEU A 206 -0.48 24.38 -1.13
C LEU A 206 -0.76 25.83 -0.75
N ASP A 207 -2.04 26.19 -0.65
CA ASP A 207 -2.50 27.47 -0.12
C ASP A 207 -2.98 27.24 1.31
N PRO A 208 -2.29 27.79 2.33
CA PRO A 208 -2.68 27.61 3.72
C PRO A 208 -4.10 28.10 4.05
N ASP A 209 -4.59 29.13 3.35
CA ASP A 209 -5.92 29.70 3.59
C ASP A 209 -7.06 28.86 2.97
N ARG A 210 -6.73 27.86 2.14
CA ARG A 210 -7.67 26.94 1.47
C ARG A 210 -7.56 25.51 1.97
N LEU A 211 -6.52 25.21 2.77
CA LEU A 211 -6.26 23.89 3.27
C LEU A 211 -7.33 23.46 4.28
N SER A 212 -7.93 22.31 4.05
CA SER A 212 -8.81 21.64 5.02
C SER A 212 -8.28 20.25 5.35
N ILE A 213 -8.43 19.84 6.61
CA ILE A 213 -8.00 18.52 7.11
C ILE A 213 -9.12 17.94 7.97
N ALA A 214 -9.49 16.70 7.68
CA ALA A 214 -10.35 15.89 8.52
C ALA A 214 -9.61 14.63 9.01
N ILE A 215 -9.91 14.19 10.22
CA ILE A 215 -9.39 12.95 10.83
C ILE A 215 -10.59 12.14 11.30
N ASP A 216 -10.73 10.89 10.80
CA ASP A 216 -11.89 10.01 11.04
C ASP A 216 -13.21 10.76 10.82
N ASP A 217 -13.34 11.44 9.67
CA ASP A 217 -14.48 12.27 9.25
C ASP A 217 -14.75 13.51 10.12
N VAL A 218 -13.93 13.81 11.13
CA VAL A 218 -14.05 15.00 11.95
C VAL A 218 -13.16 16.11 11.37
N PRO A 219 -13.71 17.25 10.91
CA PRO A 219 -12.92 18.38 10.44
C PRO A 219 -12.13 19.00 11.60
N VAL A 220 -10.81 19.04 11.50
CA VAL A 220 -9.89 19.63 12.49
C VAL A 220 -9.27 20.94 12.01
N LEU A 221 -9.27 21.16 10.67
CA LEU A 221 -8.87 22.40 10.01
C LEU A 221 -9.83 22.64 8.84
N VAL A 222 -10.37 23.82 8.69
CA VAL A 222 -11.26 24.22 7.58
C VAL A 222 -10.83 25.58 7.05
N ASP A 223 -10.52 25.66 5.74
CA ASP A 223 -10.04 26.88 5.08
C ASP A 223 -8.95 27.59 5.90
N GLY A 224 -7.93 26.83 6.29
CA GLY A 224 -6.78 27.31 7.06
C GLY A 224 -7.07 27.67 8.53
N ARG A 225 -8.26 27.39 9.03
CA ARG A 225 -8.68 27.75 10.40
C ARG A 225 -8.95 26.51 11.23
N PRO A 226 -8.31 26.35 12.41
CA PRO A 226 -8.62 25.28 13.33
C PRO A 226 -10.08 25.30 13.77
N THR A 227 -10.75 24.16 13.81
CA THR A 227 -12.12 24.04 14.33
C THR A 227 -12.16 24.01 15.84
N GLY A 228 -11.13 23.50 16.47
CA GLY A 228 -11.06 23.22 17.90
C GLY A 228 -11.59 21.83 18.27
N ASP A 229 -12.00 21.01 17.28
CA ASP A 229 -12.42 19.64 17.50
C ASP A 229 -11.20 18.71 17.64
N GLU A 230 -11.30 17.73 18.54
CA GLU A 230 -10.28 16.73 18.80
C GLU A 230 -10.91 15.33 18.65
N PRO A 231 -10.82 14.70 17.46
CA PRO A 231 -11.35 13.35 17.28
C PRO A 231 -10.57 12.35 18.15
N PRO A 232 -11.26 11.39 18.79
CA PRO A 232 -10.61 10.38 19.60
C PRO A 232 -9.90 9.36 18.69
N LEU A 233 -8.57 9.37 18.68
CA LEU A 233 -7.79 8.34 18.01
C LEU A 233 -7.60 7.14 18.92
N THR A 234 -7.66 5.96 18.33
CA THR A 234 -7.46 4.68 19.03
C THR A 234 -6.55 3.77 18.18
N ASN A 235 -6.09 2.66 18.78
CA ASN A 235 -5.42 1.63 17.99
C ASN A 235 -6.35 1.06 16.91
N GLY A 236 -5.75 0.63 15.82
CA GLY A 236 -6.44 -0.03 14.72
C GLY A 236 -6.44 0.79 13.43
N HIS A 237 -7.31 1.77 13.27
CA HIS A 237 -7.46 2.50 12.01
C HIS A 237 -7.60 4.01 12.25
N CYS A 238 -6.99 4.81 11.36
CA CYS A 238 -7.14 6.27 11.29
C CYS A 238 -7.23 6.70 9.83
N ALA A 239 -8.26 7.47 9.49
CA ALA A 239 -8.41 8.09 8.16
C ALA A 239 -8.05 9.58 8.25
N ILE A 240 -7.13 10.04 7.41
CA ILE A 240 -6.74 11.45 7.28
C ILE A 240 -7.09 11.90 5.88
N GLU A 241 -7.98 12.87 5.75
CA GLU A 241 -8.29 13.53 4.49
C GLU A 241 -7.71 14.94 4.49
N ILE A 242 -7.03 15.28 3.38
CA ILE A 242 -6.39 16.58 3.15
C ILE A 242 -6.97 17.15 1.86
N ASP A 243 -7.76 18.18 1.96
CA ASP A 243 -8.35 18.89 0.82
C ASP A 243 -7.56 20.19 0.56
N LEU A 244 -7.04 20.30 -0.66
CA LEU A 244 -6.21 21.45 -1.08
C LEU A 244 -7.03 22.52 -1.80
N ALA A 245 -8.21 22.19 -2.30
CA ALA A 245 -9.11 23.05 -3.07
C ALA A 245 -8.44 23.78 -4.26
N LEU A 246 -7.49 23.12 -4.97
CA LEU A 246 -6.69 23.70 -6.05
C LEU A 246 -7.03 23.16 -7.44
N GLY A 247 -7.52 21.92 -7.57
CA GLY A 247 -7.77 21.25 -8.85
C GLY A 247 -8.53 19.94 -8.67
N ASP A 248 -8.34 18.98 -9.57
CA ASP A 248 -9.05 17.69 -9.58
C ASP A 248 -8.15 16.50 -9.21
N GLY A 249 -6.88 16.74 -8.92
CA GLY A 249 -5.91 15.70 -8.57
C GLY A 249 -6.23 15.05 -7.22
N SER A 250 -6.14 13.72 -7.16
CA SER A 250 -6.36 12.99 -5.92
C SER A 250 -5.41 11.80 -5.81
N ALA A 251 -5.07 11.41 -4.57
CA ALA A 251 -4.30 10.22 -4.27
C ALA A 251 -4.69 9.64 -2.91
N ASN A 252 -4.51 8.33 -2.78
CA ASN A 252 -4.62 7.65 -1.49
C ASN A 252 -3.29 6.95 -1.19
N TYR A 253 -2.97 6.82 0.10
CA TYR A 253 -1.74 6.23 0.58
C TYR A 253 -1.99 5.53 1.91
N LEU A 254 -1.41 4.36 2.13
CA LEU A 254 -1.51 3.66 3.41
C LEU A 254 -0.17 3.72 4.13
N THR A 255 -0.22 3.92 5.44
CA THR A 255 0.97 3.90 6.29
C THR A 255 0.62 3.39 7.69
N THR A 256 1.64 3.27 8.53
CA THR A 256 1.50 2.91 9.95
C THR A 256 1.90 4.08 10.84
N ASP A 257 1.63 3.97 12.13
CA ASP A 257 2.31 4.73 13.17
C ASP A 257 3.81 4.38 13.28
N LEU A 258 4.54 5.09 14.13
CA LEU A 258 5.93 4.81 14.50
C LEU A 258 6.00 4.57 16.00
N SER A 259 6.05 3.29 16.38
CA SER A 259 6.01 2.82 17.77
C SER A 259 7.39 2.62 18.39
N TYR A 260 7.43 2.41 19.70
CA TYR A 260 8.66 1.96 20.36
C TYR A 260 9.07 0.54 19.95
N ASP A 261 8.10 -0.32 19.60
CA ASP A 261 8.39 -1.69 19.17
C ASP A 261 9.07 -1.71 17.80
N TYR A 262 8.74 -0.79 16.87
CA TYR A 262 9.48 -0.62 15.62
C TYR A 262 10.98 -0.37 15.90
N VAL A 263 11.28 0.58 16.80
CA VAL A 263 12.67 0.91 17.15
C VAL A 263 13.36 -0.29 17.81
N LYS A 264 12.67 -1.00 18.69
CA LYS A 264 13.21 -2.19 19.36
C LYS A 264 13.55 -3.30 18.38
N ILE A 265 12.59 -3.66 17.50
CA ILE A 265 12.75 -4.71 16.48
C ILE A 265 13.99 -4.40 15.64
N ASN A 266 14.09 -3.17 15.10
CA ASN A 266 15.17 -2.81 14.19
C ASN A 266 16.52 -2.60 14.88
N ALA A 267 16.54 -2.20 16.15
CA ALA A 267 17.77 -2.09 16.94
C ALA A 267 18.36 -3.46 17.34
N GLU A 268 17.51 -4.47 17.52
CA GLU A 268 17.90 -5.83 17.88
C GLU A 268 18.15 -6.74 16.68
N TYR A 269 17.59 -6.40 15.50
CA TYR A 269 17.76 -7.16 14.26
C TYR A 269 19.22 -7.11 13.80
N ARG A 270 19.84 -8.28 13.67
CA ARG A 270 21.19 -8.43 13.14
C ARG A 270 21.16 -9.39 11.96
N THR A 271 21.60 -8.94 10.81
CA THR A 271 21.80 -9.75 9.59
C THR A 271 23.09 -10.55 9.67
#